data_91d25cbfc8813ea9f4a951bbbfdc9a44
#
_entry.id   91d25cbfc8813ea9f4a951bbbfdc9a44
#
_cell.length_a   1.000
_cell.length_b   1.000
_cell.length_c   1.000
_cell.angle_alpha   90.00
_cell.angle_beta   90.00
_cell.angle_gamma   90.00
#
_symmetry.space_group_name_H-M   'P 1'
#
loop_
_entity.id
_entity.type
_entity.pdbx_description
1 polymer ?
#
loop_
_entity_poly.entity_id
_entity_poly.type
_entity_poly.pdbx_seq_one_letter_code
_entity_poly.pdbx_strand_id
1 'polypeptide(L)'
;LPAFVAEEDLVIPEGLEMAAFDTLLSGSAMVWDDYAKHITNADTLALCKKVQTKVDPRAQDLFPDYMSGTVRIKTKDAEYEALVKVPLGEPDNFMTEEEFRGKFDGLCEPYLGSEQSGKLADALMHLEEANSLRSVMALSQPASQ
;
A
#
# COMPACT_ATOMS: atom_id res chain seq x y z
N LEU A 1 4.46 -11.05 -15.25
CA LEU A 1 3.65 -10.67 -14.09
C LEU A 1 2.20 -10.44 -14.50
N PRO A 2 1.22 -10.82 -13.69
CA PRO A 2 -0.17 -10.67 -14.03
C PRO A 2 -0.60 -9.20 -14.07
N ALA A 3 -1.34 -8.82 -15.11
CA ALA A 3 -2.08 -7.57 -15.13
C ALA A 3 -3.44 -7.78 -14.47
N PHE A 4 -3.89 -6.85 -13.65
CA PHE A 4 -5.23 -6.86 -13.10
C PHE A 4 -6.16 -6.12 -14.07
N VAL A 5 -7.18 -6.80 -14.57
CA VAL A 5 -8.21 -6.21 -15.42
C VAL A 5 -9.54 -6.38 -14.71
N ALA A 6 -10.20 -5.29 -14.39
CA ALA A 6 -11.59 -5.32 -13.96
C ALA A 6 -12.48 -5.23 -15.20
N GLU A 7 -13.27 -6.26 -15.49
CA GLU A 7 -14.29 -6.25 -16.53
C GLU A 7 -15.67 -5.97 -15.92
N GLU A 8 -16.38 -5.04 -16.55
CA GLU A 8 -17.76 -4.63 -16.37
C GLU A 8 -18.13 -3.82 -15.10
N ASP A 9 -18.59 -2.61 -15.35
CA ASP A 9 -19.37 -1.73 -14.47
C ASP A 9 -18.84 -1.61 -13.03
N LEU A 10 -17.59 -1.18 -12.91
CA LEU A 10 -17.11 -0.69 -11.62
C LEU A 10 -17.88 0.59 -11.28
N VAL A 11 -18.99 0.45 -10.56
CA VAL A 11 -19.61 1.60 -9.89
C VAL A 11 -18.73 1.89 -8.69
N ILE A 12 -17.84 2.87 -8.82
CA ILE A 12 -17.17 3.44 -7.66
C ILE A 12 -18.27 4.15 -6.87
N PRO A 13 -18.52 3.79 -5.60
CA PRO A 13 -19.49 4.50 -4.78
C PRO A 13 -19.18 5.99 -4.78
N GLU A 14 -20.21 6.85 -4.85
CA GLU A 14 -20.04 8.28 -4.63
C GLU A 14 -19.29 8.50 -3.32
N GLY A 15 -18.14 9.15 -3.37
CA GLY A 15 -17.27 9.38 -2.21
C GLY A 15 -15.97 8.56 -2.19
N LEU A 16 -15.77 7.58 -3.08
CA LEU A 16 -14.43 7.03 -3.33
C LEU A 16 -13.76 7.92 -4.40
N GLU A 17 -13.26 9.05 -3.96
CA GLU A 17 -12.55 9.99 -4.82
C GLU A 17 -11.27 9.38 -5.40
N MET A 18 -10.78 9.95 -6.50
CA MET A 18 -9.51 9.60 -7.15
C MET A 18 -8.34 9.45 -6.16
N ALA A 19 -8.38 10.19 -5.03
CA ALA A 19 -7.39 10.08 -3.96
C ALA A 19 -7.38 8.68 -3.28
N ALA A 20 -8.52 8.03 -3.12
CA ALA A 20 -8.57 6.67 -2.59
C ALA A 20 -8.04 5.66 -3.62
N PHE A 21 -8.23 5.94 -4.91
CA PHE A 21 -7.71 5.13 -5.99
C PHE A 21 -6.19 5.28 -6.12
N ASP A 22 -5.67 6.51 -6.03
CA ASP A 22 -4.23 6.78 -5.98
C ASP A 22 -3.58 6.12 -4.76
N THR A 23 -4.27 6.12 -3.62
CA THR A 23 -3.82 5.43 -2.40
C THR A 23 -3.76 3.91 -2.58
N LEU A 24 -4.75 3.32 -3.25
CA LEU A 24 -4.75 1.89 -3.59
C LEU A 24 -3.64 1.52 -4.58
N LEU A 25 -3.37 2.39 -5.55
CA LEU A 25 -2.32 2.19 -6.56
C LEU A 25 -0.91 2.51 -6.01
N SER A 26 -0.79 3.51 -5.17
CA SER A 26 0.48 3.88 -4.54
C SER A 26 0.93 2.91 -3.44
N GLY A 27 0.07 1.96 -3.08
CA GLY A 27 0.38 0.93 -2.09
C GLY A 27 0.49 1.47 -0.65
N SER A 28 0.00 2.68 -0.41
CA SER A 28 0.32 3.39 0.82
C SER A 28 -0.55 3.08 2.02
N ALA A 29 -1.57 2.23 1.99
CA ALA A 29 -2.38 2.18 3.20
C ALA A 29 -3.36 1.03 3.43
N MET A 30 -3.12 -0.16 2.97
CA MET A 30 -3.84 -1.28 3.58
C MET A 30 -3.08 -1.76 4.81
N VAL A 31 -3.45 -1.26 5.97
CA VAL A 31 -3.02 -1.80 7.25
C VAL A 31 -3.86 -3.03 7.62
N TRP A 32 -3.36 -3.86 8.55
CA TRP A 32 -4.04 -5.09 8.97
C TRP A 32 -5.50 -4.86 9.40
N ASP A 33 -5.79 -3.72 10.02
CA ASP A 33 -7.14 -3.38 10.48
C ASP A 33 -8.10 -3.12 9.32
N ASP A 34 -7.62 -2.58 8.20
CA ASP A 34 -8.42 -2.40 7.00
C ASP A 34 -8.72 -3.74 6.34
N TYR A 35 -7.75 -4.65 6.33
CA TYR A 35 -7.98 -6.00 5.84
C TYR A 35 -9.08 -6.71 6.62
N ALA A 36 -9.04 -6.64 7.95
CA ALA A 36 -10.07 -7.24 8.80
C ALA A 36 -11.48 -6.65 8.56
N LYS A 37 -11.57 -5.33 8.30
CA LYS A 37 -12.84 -4.65 7.97
C LYS A 37 -13.40 -5.07 6.60
N HIS A 38 -12.53 -5.27 5.61
CA HIS A 38 -12.93 -5.47 4.22
C HIS A 38 -13.12 -6.95 3.83
N ILE A 39 -12.49 -7.90 4.53
CA ILE A 39 -12.54 -9.32 4.20
C ILE A 39 -13.96 -9.91 4.20
N THR A 40 -14.87 -9.34 4.98
CA THR A 40 -16.28 -9.75 5.07
C THR A 40 -17.24 -8.74 4.44
N ASN A 41 -16.75 -7.62 3.93
CA ASN A 41 -17.57 -6.59 3.33
C ASN A 41 -18.12 -7.07 1.98
N ALA A 42 -19.46 -7.05 1.84
CA ALA A 42 -20.13 -7.58 0.66
C ALA A 42 -19.78 -6.82 -0.63
N ASP A 43 -19.61 -5.50 -0.56
CA ASP A 43 -19.30 -4.65 -1.72
C ASP A 43 -17.86 -4.88 -2.17
N THR A 44 -16.92 -4.97 -1.22
CA THR A 44 -15.53 -5.33 -1.50
C THR A 44 -15.44 -6.70 -2.14
N LEU A 45 -16.15 -7.71 -1.62
CA LEU A 45 -16.17 -9.05 -2.17
C LEU A 45 -16.83 -9.11 -3.55
N ALA A 46 -17.87 -8.31 -3.79
CA ALA A 46 -18.48 -8.19 -5.11
C ALA A 46 -17.53 -7.55 -6.13
N LEU A 47 -16.76 -6.56 -5.70
CA LEU A 47 -15.71 -5.94 -6.52
C LEU A 47 -14.59 -6.93 -6.84
N CYS A 48 -14.09 -7.67 -5.86
CA CYS A 48 -13.04 -8.68 -6.05
C CYS A 48 -13.43 -9.72 -7.11
N LYS A 49 -14.72 -10.07 -7.23
CA LYS A 49 -15.20 -11.01 -8.27
C LYS A 49 -15.09 -10.46 -9.68
N LYS A 50 -15.00 -9.15 -9.86
CA LYS A 50 -14.84 -8.48 -11.15
C LYS A 50 -13.37 -8.37 -11.58
N VAL A 51 -12.44 -8.58 -10.64
CA VAL A 51 -11.01 -8.48 -10.91
C VAL A 51 -10.55 -9.71 -11.69
N GLN A 52 -9.92 -9.49 -12.83
CA GLN A 52 -9.30 -10.54 -13.65
C GLN A 52 -7.80 -10.33 -13.69
N THR A 53 -7.07 -11.43 -13.61
CA THR A 53 -5.61 -11.41 -13.72
C THR A 53 -5.20 -11.96 -15.08
N LYS A 54 -4.45 -11.16 -15.83
CA LYS A 54 -3.95 -11.55 -17.17
C LYS A 54 -2.45 -11.25 -17.26
N VAL A 55 -1.75 -11.94 -18.14
CA VAL A 55 -0.37 -11.61 -18.49
C VAL A 55 -0.39 -10.40 -19.43
N ASP A 56 0.31 -9.32 -19.05
CA ASP A 56 0.57 -8.20 -19.94
C ASP A 56 1.96 -8.39 -20.56
N PRO A 57 2.07 -8.55 -21.89
CA PRO A 57 3.37 -8.72 -22.56
C PRO A 57 4.36 -7.59 -22.25
N ARG A 58 3.87 -6.35 -22.12
CA ARG A 58 4.72 -5.17 -21.81
C ARG A 58 5.38 -5.30 -20.43
N ALA A 59 4.62 -5.78 -19.44
CA ALA A 59 5.17 -6.02 -18.09
C ALA A 59 6.05 -7.28 -18.08
N GLN A 60 5.68 -8.30 -18.87
CA GLN A 60 6.46 -9.53 -18.99
C GLN A 60 7.84 -9.29 -19.63
N ASP A 61 7.91 -8.42 -20.63
CA ASP A 61 9.17 -8.07 -21.33
C ASP A 61 10.16 -7.30 -20.43
N LEU A 62 9.65 -6.70 -19.36
CA LEU A 62 10.48 -5.99 -18.36
C LEU A 62 11.03 -6.93 -17.27
N PHE A 63 10.53 -8.14 -17.16
CA PHE A 63 11.02 -9.15 -16.23
C PHE A 63 12.26 -9.85 -16.81
N PRO A 64 13.34 -10.17 -16.06
CA PRO A 64 13.44 -10.05 -14.59
C PRO A 64 13.98 -8.71 -14.07
N ASP A 65 14.35 -7.77 -14.94
CA ASP A 65 15.00 -6.52 -14.54
C ASP A 65 14.07 -5.65 -13.66
N TYR A 66 12.75 -5.72 -13.94
CA TYR A 66 11.74 -4.99 -13.17
C TYR A 66 10.54 -5.89 -12.84
N MET A 67 9.96 -5.68 -11.65
CA MET A 67 8.72 -6.32 -11.21
C MET A 67 7.51 -5.48 -11.61
N SER A 68 7.38 -5.23 -12.90
CA SER A 68 6.37 -4.35 -13.48
C SER A 68 4.97 -4.92 -13.41
N GLY A 69 3.96 -4.05 -13.35
CA GLY A 69 2.56 -4.44 -13.38
C GLY A 69 1.70 -3.42 -14.13
N THR A 70 0.61 -3.88 -14.71
CA THR A 70 -0.39 -3.03 -15.37
C THR A 70 -1.72 -3.16 -14.64
N VAL A 71 -2.35 -2.02 -14.36
CA VAL A 71 -3.72 -1.96 -13.87
C VAL A 71 -4.58 -1.33 -14.96
N ARG A 72 -5.69 -1.98 -15.29
CA ARG A 72 -6.71 -1.44 -16.19
C ARG A 72 -8.06 -1.45 -15.49
N ILE A 73 -8.74 -0.31 -15.51
CA ILE A 73 -10.06 -0.15 -14.90
C ILE A 73 -11.00 0.40 -15.95
N LYS A 74 -12.11 -0.30 -16.14
CA LYS A 74 -13.18 0.12 -17.03
C LYS A 74 -14.39 0.50 -16.19
N THR A 75 -14.86 1.72 -16.36
CA THR A 75 -16.09 2.24 -15.77
C THR A 75 -17.15 2.40 -16.85
N LYS A 76 -18.36 2.84 -16.48
CA LYS A 76 -19.44 3.14 -17.46
C LYS A 76 -19.03 4.19 -18.47
N ASP A 77 -18.23 5.18 -18.04
CA ASP A 77 -17.96 6.39 -18.78
C ASP A 77 -16.53 6.48 -19.30
N ALA A 78 -15.60 5.67 -18.78
CA ALA A 78 -14.18 5.78 -19.11
C ALA A 78 -13.42 4.45 -18.90
N GLU A 79 -12.27 4.36 -19.53
CA GLU A 79 -11.27 3.32 -19.31
C GLU A 79 -9.96 3.98 -18.85
N TYR A 80 -9.38 3.43 -17.78
CA TYR A 80 -8.13 3.89 -17.20
C TYR A 80 -7.11 2.77 -17.28
N GLU A 81 -5.87 3.12 -17.64
CA GLU A 81 -4.76 2.17 -17.66
C GLU A 81 -3.51 2.83 -17.10
N ALA A 82 -2.80 2.12 -16.25
CA ALA A 82 -1.50 2.51 -15.75
C ALA A 82 -0.54 1.33 -15.79
N LEU A 83 0.61 1.51 -16.44
CA LEU A 83 1.74 0.59 -16.36
C LEU A 83 2.74 1.14 -15.34
N VAL A 84 2.91 0.44 -14.24
CA VAL A 84 3.96 0.72 -13.27
C VAL A 84 5.18 -0.11 -13.65
N LYS A 85 6.19 0.56 -14.20
CA LYS A 85 7.44 -0.09 -14.61
C LYS A 85 8.25 -0.53 -13.40
N VAL A 86 8.45 0.38 -12.46
CA VAL A 86 9.24 0.16 -11.23
C VAL A 86 8.34 0.41 -10.03
N PRO A 87 8.02 -0.61 -9.24
CA PRO A 87 7.23 -0.44 -8.01
C PRO A 87 7.89 0.54 -7.04
N LEU A 88 7.07 1.24 -6.27
CA LEU A 88 7.55 2.13 -5.21
C LEU A 88 8.29 1.31 -4.13
N GLY A 89 9.50 1.78 -3.77
CA GLY A 89 10.39 1.11 -2.82
C GLY A 89 11.51 0.30 -3.47
N GLU A 90 11.47 0.10 -4.79
CA GLU A 90 12.57 -0.50 -5.55
C GLU A 90 13.74 0.49 -5.73
N PRO A 91 14.98 0.02 -5.97
CA PRO A 91 16.17 0.88 -6.07
C PRO A 91 16.04 2.05 -7.05
N ASP A 92 15.35 1.84 -8.18
CA ASP A 92 15.14 2.87 -9.21
C ASP A 92 13.88 3.74 -8.94
N ASN A 93 13.16 3.49 -7.86
CA ASN A 93 11.97 4.24 -7.44
C ASN A 93 11.82 4.21 -5.92
N PHE A 94 12.82 4.74 -5.21
CA PHE A 94 12.80 4.81 -3.76
C PHE A 94 11.67 5.69 -3.25
N MET A 95 11.12 5.28 -2.10
CA MET A 95 10.21 6.10 -1.33
C MET A 95 10.95 7.34 -0.83
N THR A 96 10.27 8.48 -0.83
CA THR A 96 10.71 9.64 -0.08
C THR A 96 10.67 9.34 1.43
N GLU A 97 11.40 10.12 2.21
CA GLU A 97 11.36 9.98 3.68
C GLU A 97 9.94 10.16 4.23
N GLU A 98 9.17 11.10 3.68
CA GLU A 98 7.78 11.33 4.05
C GLU A 98 6.88 10.13 3.74
N GLU A 99 7.00 9.53 2.56
CA GLU A 99 6.24 8.33 2.18
C GLU A 99 6.60 7.14 3.05
N PHE A 100 7.90 6.95 3.31
CA PHE A 100 8.39 5.88 4.17
C PHE A 100 7.90 6.06 5.61
N ARG A 101 7.97 7.31 6.13
CA ARG A 101 7.46 7.66 7.44
C ARG A 101 5.95 7.47 7.51
N GLY A 102 5.19 7.91 6.51
CA GLY A 102 3.74 7.73 6.47
C GLY A 102 3.33 6.25 6.49
N LYS A 103 4.07 5.38 5.80
CA LYS A 103 3.85 3.93 5.88
C LYS A 103 4.11 3.38 7.28
N PHE A 104 5.21 3.81 7.92
CA PHE A 104 5.55 3.39 9.28
C PHE A 104 4.46 3.83 10.28
N ASP A 105 4.08 5.11 10.23
CA ASP A 105 3.09 5.68 11.13
C ASP A 105 1.73 5.00 10.96
N GLY A 106 1.28 4.75 9.73
CA GLY A 106 0.05 4.01 9.45
C GLY A 106 0.02 2.60 10.04
N LEU A 107 1.17 1.94 10.16
CA LEU A 107 1.29 0.60 10.75
C LEU A 107 1.43 0.63 12.28
N CYS A 108 2.08 1.64 12.83
CA CYS A 108 2.46 1.67 14.25
C CYS A 108 1.50 2.49 15.12
N GLU A 109 0.98 3.61 14.64
CA GLU A 109 0.12 4.51 15.43
C GLU A 109 -1.15 3.85 15.98
N PRO A 110 -1.84 2.95 15.25
CA PRO A 110 -3.02 2.27 15.80
C PRO A 110 -2.75 1.48 17.08
N TYR A 111 -1.50 1.05 17.28
CA TYR A 111 -1.09 0.22 18.41
C TYR A 111 -0.30 0.97 19.47
N LEU A 112 0.51 1.93 19.07
CA LEU A 112 1.43 2.65 19.97
C LEU A 112 0.94 4.05 20.34
N GLY A 113 0.03 4.60 19.54
CA GLY A 113 -0.28 6.02 19.55
C GLY A 113 0.79 6.86 18.86
N SER A 114 0.42 8.06 18.42
CA SER A 114 1.26 8.93 17.58
C SER A 114 2.58 9.32 18.27
N GLU A 115 2.56 9.65 19.57
CA GLU A 115 3.76 10.06 20.31
C GLU A 115 4.79 8.93 20.39
N GLN A 116 4.37 7.73 20.72
CA GLN A 116 5.29 6.59 20.88
C GLN A 116 5.76 6.06 19.52
N SER A 117 4.88 6.04 18.51
CA SER A 117 5.25 5.75 17.12
C SER A 117 6.34 6.70 16.65
N GLY A 118 6.18 8.00 16.91
CA GLY A 118 7.20 9.01 16.62
C GLY A 118 8.54 8.70 17.25
N LYS A 119 8.56 8.44 18.55
CA LYS A 119 9.81 8.09 19.28
C LYS A 119 10.48 6.83 18.74
N LEU A 120 9.69 5.81 18.39
CA LEU A 120 10.20 4.57 17.82
C LEU A 120 10.82 4.83 16.43
N ALA A 121 10.14 5.58 15.57
CA ALA A 121 10.65 5.89 14.24
C ALA A 121 11.96 6.67 14.33
N ASP A 122 12.02 7.71 15.18
CA ASP A 122 13.23 8.51 15.36
C ASP A 122 14.40 7.66 15.89
N ALA A 123 14.13 6.75 16.83
CA ALA A 123 15.15 5.84 17.35
C ALA A 123 15.63 4.81 16.31
N LEU A 124 14.77 4.39 15.39
CA LEU A 124 15.14 3.49 14.30
C LEU A 124 15.94 4.20 13.20
N MET A 125 15.58 5.45 12.88
CA MET A 125 16.31 6.26 11.90
C MET A 125 17.72 6.68 12.38
N HIS A 126 17.99 6.62 13.69
CA HIS A 126 19.29 6.92 14.31
C HIS A 126 19.81 5.72 15.11
N LEU A 127 19.60 4.51 14.55
CA LEU A 127 19.91 3.26 15.26
C LEU A 127 21.39 3.15 15.62
N GLU A 128 22.28 3.71 14.82
CA GLU A 128 23.71 3.77 15.04
C GLU A 128 24.11 4.59 16.27
N GLU A 129 23.26 5.50 16.72
CA GLU A 129 23.48 6.30 17.92
C GLU A 129 22.96 5.62 19.21
N ALA A 130 22.22 4.51 19.03
CA ALA A 130 21.56 3.85 20.17
C ALA A 130 22.56 3.14 21.09
N ASN A 131 22.52 3.46 22.37
CA ASN A 131 23.35 2.77 23.38
C ASN A 131 22.96 1.31 23.59
N SER A 132 21.74 0.94 23.26
CA SER A 132 21.20 -0.41 23.43
C SER A 132 20.00 -0.67 22.53
N LEU A 133 20.03 -1.77 21.78
CA LEU A 133 18.86 -2.25 21.03
C LEU A 133 17.67 -2.55 21.93
N ARG A 134 17.91 -2.95 23.19
CA ARG A 134 16.83 -3.21 24.14
C ARG A 134 15.99 -1.97 24.41
N SER A 135 16.61 -0.80 24.51
CA SER A 135 15.89 0.47 24.71
C SER A 135 15.03 0.84 23.50
N VAL A 136 15.54 0.60 22.29
CA VAL A 136 14.78 0.82 21.05
C VAL A 136 13.59 -0.15 20.97
N MET A 137 13.84 -1.44 21.22
CA MET A 137 12.77 -2.47 21.21
C MET A 137 11.71 -2.24 22.30
N ALA A 138 12.07 -1.60 23.42
CA ALA A 138 11.07 -1.23 24.42
C ALA A 138 10.05 -0.20 23.89
N LEU A 139 10.43 0.65 22.95
CA LEU A 139 9.51 1.60 22.31
C LEU A 139 8.47 0.92 21.41
N SER A 140 8.70 -0.31 20.96
CA SER A 140 7.74 -1.07 20.16
C SER A 140 6.62 -1.73 20.98
N GLN A 141 6.64 -1.59 22.29
CA GLN A 141 5.62 -2.16 23.17
C GLN A 141 4.52 -1.13 23.47
N PRO A 142 3.24 -1.49 23.31
CA PRO A 142 2.16 -0.59 23.74
C PRO A 142 2.34 -0.19 25.20
N ALA A 143 2.00 1.04 25.53
CA ALA A 143 1.96 1.47 26.92
C ALA A 143 1.03 0.53 27.71
N SER A 144 1.51 0.02 28.84
CA SER A 144 0.68 -0.81 29.73
C SER A 144 -0.56 -0.01 30.15
N GLN A 145 -1.73 -0.51 29.83
CA GLN A 145 -3.01 0.06 30.27
C GLN A 145 -3.18 -0.14 31.77
#